data_4d1acc9bde7eb81f5f1b74b4a6fdb811
#
_entry.id   4d1acc9bde7eb81f5f1b74b4a6fdb811
#
_cell.length_a   1.000
_cell.length_b   1.000
_cell.length_c   1.000
_cell.angle_alpha   90.00
_cell.angle_beta   90.00
_cell.angle_gamma   90.00
#
_symmetry.space_group_name_H-M   'P 1'
#
loop_
_entity.id
_entity.type
_entity.pdbx_description
1 polymer ?
#
loop_
_entity_poly.entity_id
_entity_poly.type
_entity_poly.pdbx_seq_one_letter_code
_entity_poly.pdbx_strand_id
1 'polypeptide(L)'
;YNELLNSDFKKAADIKIDFSDYSNKLESIKINYVKNYIKSNFDLKSDDDDLKLDDEQCSAVSKVNHNTIISARAGSGKTTTLIAHVLFLIKKMKIPSDEILILAFNNAAIKDLKKRFEKYLSNEEMPYISTFHALAWSIVQPTDTMLADKDKSLDLSRTIQSIIAKSKRLKPKIDAFLVECINTEWESLGLPKDEED
;
A
#
# COMPACT_ATOMS: atom_id res chain seq x y z
N TYR A 1 33.09 -25.79 -1.51
CA TYR A 1 32.40 -26.56 -0.44
C TYR A 1 33.23 -27.81 -0.06
N ASN A 2 33.70 -28.55 -1.03
CA ASN A 2 34.57 -29.74 -0.80
C ASN A 2 35.97 -29.37 -0.31
N GLU A 3 36.48 -28.20 -0.69
CA GLU A 3 37.77 -27.69 -0.16
C GLU A 3 37.63 -27.24 1.31
N LEU A 4 36.47 -26.69 1.70
CA LEU A 4 36.15 -26.33 3.08
C LEU A 4 36.03 -27.57 4.00
N LEU A 5 35.57 -28.69 3.48
CA LEU A 5 35.40 -29.95 4.23
C LEU A 5 36.73 -30.70 4.39
N ASN A 6 37.74 -30.48 3.52
CA ASN A 6 38.99 -31.16 3.50
C ASN A 6 40.20 -30.28 3.90
N SER A 7 39.97 -29.00 4.18
CA SER A 7 41.06 -28.07 4.55
C SER A 7 41.20 -27.97 6.06
N ASP A 8 42.47 -27.84 6.48
CA ASP A 8 42.86 -27.52 7.85
C ASP A 8 41.98 -26.35 8.38
N PHE A 9 41.32 -26.49 9.51
CA PHE A 9 40.41 -25.49 10.10
C PHE A 9 41.02 -24.08 10.19
N LYS A 10 42.35 -23.99 10.30
CA LYS A 10 43.11 -22.73 10.26
C LYS A 10 43.02 -22.02 8.90
N LYS A 11 43.01 -22.74 7.77
CA LYS A 11 42.85 -22.15 6.44
C LYS A 11 41.44 -21.68 6.18
N ALA A 12 40.44 -22.35 6.73
CA ALA A 12 39.04 -21.93 6.62
C ALA A 12 38.75 -20.63 7.39
N ALA A 13 39.46 -20.38 8.49
CA ALA A 13 39.34 -19.15 9.28
C ALA A 13 39.93 -17.91 8.57
N ASP A 14 40.88 -18.11 7.64
CA ASP A 14 41.50 -17.02 6.89
C ASP A 14 40.76 -16.63 5.59
N ILE A 15 39.70 -17.36 5.22
CA ILE A 15 38.89 -17.03 4.06
C ILE A 15 37.94 -15.89 4.46
N LYS A 16 38.35 -14.65 4.21
CA LYS A 16 37.47 -13.47 4.27
C LYS A 16 36.59 -13.46 3.04
N ILE A 17 35.36 -14.01 3.18
CA ILE A 17 34.32 -13.84 2.15
C ILE A 17 33.77 -12.45 2.33
N ASP A 18 33.97 -11.56 1.37
CA ASP A 18 33.33 -10.27 1.33
C ASP A 18 31.85 -10.45 0.88
N PHE A 19 30.96 -10.63 1.85
CA PHE A 19 29.54 -10.77 1.62
C PHE A 19 28.91 -9.50 1.05
N SER A 20 29.53 -8.33 1.20
CA SER A 20 29.00 -7.07 0.68
C SER A 20 29.07 -7.01 -0.84
N ASP A 21 30.21 -7.40 -1.42
CA ASP A 21 30.38 -7.44 -2.88
C ASP A 21 29.48 -8.50 -3.53
N TYR A 22 29.34 -9.67 -2.89
CA TYR A 22 28.42 -10.71 -3.34
C TYR A 22 26.97 -10.27 -3.30
N SER A 23 26.54 -9.56 -2.24
CA SER A 23 25.19 -9.03 -2.09
C SER A 23 24.87 -8.01 -3.19
N ASN A 24 25.79 -7.07 -3.45
CA ASN A 24 25.63 -6.06 -4.49
C ASN A 24 25.54 -6.68 -5.89
N LYS A 25 26.37 -7.67 -6.15
CA LYS A 25 26.36 -8.40 -7.42
C LYS A 25 25.06 -9.19 -7.62
N LEU A 26 24.57 -9.83 -6.57
CA LEU A 26 23.29 -10.55 -6.59
C LEU A 26 22.11 -9.60 -6.85
N GLU A 27 22.10 -8.43 -6.21
CA GLU A 27 21.07 -7.40 -6.42
C GLU A 27 21.08 -6.91 -7.86
N SER A 28 22.25 -6.62 -8.44
CA SER A 28 22.39 -6.22 -9.85
C SER A 28 21.88 -7.29 -10.82
N ILE A 29 22.13 -8.57 -10.53
CA ILE A 29 21.61 -9.68 -11.33
C ILE A 29 20.08 -9.72 -11.26
N LYS A 30 19.48 -9.56 -10.07
CA LYS A 30 18.03 -9.55 -9.87
C LYS A 30 17.37 -8.38 -10.62
N ILE A 31 17.92 -7.18 -10.52
CA ILE A 31 17.46 -5.99 -11.22
C ILE A 31 17.45 -6.22 -12.74
N ASN A 32 18.58 -6.66 -13.29
CA ASN A 32 18.67 -6.94 -14.72
C ASN A 32 17.72 -8.04 -15.17
N TYR A 33 17.53 -9.07 -14.36
CA TYR A 33 16.58 -10.13 -14.65
C TYR A 33 15.15 -9.60 -14.72
N VAL A 34 14.69 -8.85 -13.72
CA VAL A 34 13.35 -8.25 -13.69
C VAL A 34 13.17 -7.32 -14.89
N LYS A 35 14.13 -6.45 -15.16
CA LYS A 35 14.09 -5.50 -16.28
C LYS A 35 13.89 -6.19 -17.62
N ASN A 36 14.70 -7.23 -17.87
CA ASN A 36 14.61 -8.02 -19.10
C ASN A 36 13.29 -8.80 -19.18
N TYR A 37 12.84 -9.38 -18.06
CA TYR A 37 11.60 -10.12 -18.01
C TYR A 37 10.38 -9.23 -18.31
N ILE A 38 10.27 -8.09 -17.66
CA ILE A 38 9.16 -7.12 -17.88
C ILE A 38 9.17 -6.65 -19.33
N LYS A 39 10.33 -6.24 -19.85
CA LYS A 39 10.48 -5.82 -21.25
C LYS A 39 10.07 -6.89 -22.24
N SER A 40 10.46 -8.14 -22.04
CA SER A 40 10.18 -9.22 -22.98
C SER A 40 8.74 -9.71 -22.95
N ASN A 41 8.03 -9.57 -21.83
CA ASN A 41 6.70 -10.15 -21.65
C ASN A 41 5.56 -9.12 -21.62
N PHE A 42 5.85 -7.85 -21.32
CA PHE A 42 4.82 -6.82 -21.11
C PHE A 42 5.08 -5.54 -21.92
N ASP A 43 6.14 -5.50 -22.73
CA ASP A 43 6.41 -4.40 -23.65
C ASP A 43 5.42 -4.51 -24.82
N LEU A 44 4.21 -3.96 -24.61
CA LEU A 44 3.22 -3.87 -25.66
C LEU A 44 3.73 -2.90 -26.70
N LYS A 45 3.64 -3.26 -27.98
CA LYS A 45 3.99 -2.46 -29.15
C LYS A 45 3.06 -1.23 -29.35
N SER A 46 2.50 -0.67 -28.29
CA SER A 46 1.67 0.51 -28.30
C SER A 46 2.41 1.64 -27.59
N ASP A 47 2.25 2.86 -28.09
CA ASP A 47 2.90 4.10 -27.63
C ASP A 47 2.69 4.45 -26.14
N ASP A 48 2.02 3.61 -25.38
CA ASP A 48 1.77 3.74 -23.95
C ASP A 48 2.87 3.00 -23.15
N ASP A 49 3.92 3.73 -22.83
CA ASP A 49 5.14 3.32 -22.08
C ASP A 49 4.87 2.90 -20.60
N ASP A 50 3.71 2.31 -20.31
CA ASP A 50 3.19 2.12 -18.96
C ASP A 50 4.01 1.20 -18.05
N LEU A 51 4.93 0.37 -18.57
CA LEU A 51 5.76 -0.55 -17.78
C LEU A 51 7.27 -0.39 -17.97
N LYS A 52 7.73 0.78 -18.39
CA LYS A 52 9.16 1.09 -18.30
C LYS A 52 9.54 1.32 -16.84
N LEU A 53 10.34 0.43 -16.29
CA LEU A 53 10.83 0.49 -14.92
C LEU A 53 12.28 0.94 -14.89
N ASP A 54 12.61 1.84 -13.94
CA ASP A 54 13.98 2.16 -13.59
C ASP A 54 14.59 1.07 -12.69
N ASP A 55 15.86 1.21 -12.35
CA ASP A 55 16.59 0.19 -11.59
C ASP A 55 16.08 0.08 -10.14
N GLU A 56 15.64 1.18 -9.51
CA GLU A 56 15.06 1.18 -8.17
C GLU A 56 13.70 0.46 -8.16
N GLN A 57 12.87 0.71 -9.16
CA GLN A 57 11.59 0.02 -9.36
C GLN A 57 11.80 -1.48 -9.64
N CYS A 58 12.78 -1.83 -10.47
CA CYS A 58 13.14 -3.24 -10.71
C CYS A 58 13.66 -3.93 -9.45
N SER A 59 14.44 -3.23 -8.61
CA SER A 59 14.87 -3.72 -7.31
C SER A 59 13.66 -4.00 -6.41
N ALA A 60 12.69 -3.06 -6.33
CA ALA A 60 11.47 -3.25 -5.55
C ALA A 60 10.66 -4.46 -6.03
N VAL A 61 10.49 -4.63 -7.35
CA VAL A 61 9.80 -5.79 -7.96
C VAL A 61 10.51 -7.11 -7.63
N SER A 62 11.84 -7.11 -7.54
CA SER A 62 12.63 -8.33 -7.26
C SER A 62 12.47 -8.86 -5.83
N LYS A 63 11.95 -8.07 -4.89
CA LYS A 63 11.83 -8.40 -3.45
C LYS A 63 10.55 -9.18 -3.13
N VAL A 64 10.40 -10.35 -3.74
CA VAL A 64 9.17 -11.17 -3.62
C VAL A 64 8.95 -11.83 -2.25
N ASN A 65 10.01 -12.06 -1.48
CA ASN A 65 9.93 -12.78 -0.18
C ASN A 65 10.14 -11.86 1.03
N HIS A 66 10.03 -10.55 0.87
CA HIS A 66 10.31 -9.59 1.92
C HIS A 66 9.16 -8.59 2.08
N ASN A 67 8.93 -8.18 3.33
CA ASN A 67 8.11 -7.00 3.59
C ASN A 67 8.83 -5.77 3.05
N THR A 68 8.23 -5.10 2.08
CA THR A 68 8.84 -3.96 1.39
C THR A 68 7.97 -2.72 1.54
N ILE A 69 8.58 -1.61 1.93
CA ILE A 69 7.96 -0.29 1.96
C ILE A 69 8.58 0.54 0.83
N ILE A 70 7.73 1.03 -0.08
CA ILE A 70 8.16 1.92 -1.16
C ILE A 70 7.77 3.35 -0.80
N SER A 71 8.77 4.17 -0.48
CA SER A 71 8.60 5.60 -0.26
C SER A 71 9.04 6.36 -1.52
N ALA A 72 8.11 7.10 -2.12
CA ALA A 72 8.39 7.80 -3.38
C ALA A 72 7.45 9.00 -3.55
N ARG A 73 7.90 10.01 -4.30
CA ARG A 73 7.13 11.25 -4.59
C ARG A 73 5.88 10.95 -5.44
N ALA A 74 4.94 11.87 -5.47
CA ALA A 74 3.82 11.81 -6.42
C ALA A 74 4.36 11.80 -7.87
N GLY A 75 3.78 10.96 -8.73
CA GLY A 75 4.23 10.83 -10.13
C GLY A 75 5.46 9.95 -10.36
N SER A 76 6.12 9.41 -9.32
CA SER A 76 7.31 8.56 -9.45
C SER A 76 7.07 7.12 -9.90
N GLY A 77 5.88 6.78 -10.39
CA GLY A 77 5.58 5.44 -10.88
C GLY A 77 5.25 4.39 -9.82
N LYS A 78 4.85 4.78 -8.57
CA LYS A 78 4.46 3.81 -7.53
C LYS A 78 3.43 2.79 -7.99
N THR A 79 2.38 3.25 -8.66
CA THR A 79 1.32 2.37 -9.18
C THR A 79 1.85 1.45 -10.28
N THR A 80 2.72 1.96 -11.15
CA THR A 80 3.39 1.17 -12.20
C THR A 80 4.27 0.08 -11.59
N THR A 81 5.04 0.42 -10.55
CA THR A 81 5.85 -0.56 -9.81
C THR A 81 4.99 -1.65 -9.15
N LEU A 82 3.85 -1.26 -8.55
CA LEU A 82 2.90 -2.21 -7.96
C LEU A 82 2.35 -3.16 -9.01
N ILE A 83 1.91 -2.64 -10.17
CA ILE A 83 1.37 -3.46 -11.27
C ILE A 83 2.44 -4.42 -11.76
N ALA A 84 3.66 -3.94 -12.03
CA ALA A 84 4.76 -4.77 -12.47
C ALA A 84 5.11 -5.88 -11.46
N HIS A 85 5.07 -5.56 -10.16
CA HIS A 85 5.30 -6.53 -9.09
C HIS A 85 4.24 -7.64 -9.10
N VAL A 86 2.96 -7.28 -9.16
CA VAL A 86 1.86 -8.25 -9.21
C VAL A 86 1.91 -9.10 -10.46
N LEU A 87 2.19 -8.50 -11.63
CA LEU A 87 2.38 -9.26 -12.87
C LEU A 87 3.56 -10.23 -12.78
N PHE A 88 4.65 -9.82 -12.14
CA PHE A 88 5.80 -10.68 -11.91
C PHE A 88 5.44 -11.86 -10.99
N LEU A 89 4.67 -11.60 -9.92
CA LEU A 89 4.18 -12.65 -9.01
C LEU A 89 3.30 -13.67 -9.75
N ILE A 90 2.32 -13.23 -10.53
CA ILE A 90 1.38 -14.10 -11.23
C ILE A 90 2.07 -14.84 -12.39
N LYS A 91 2.71 -14.10 -13.29
CA LYS A 91 3.21 -14.68 -14.55
C LYS A 91 4.54 -15.39 -14.41
N LYS A 92 5.45 -14.88 -13.55
CA LYS A 92 6.79 -15.47 -13.37
C LYS A 92 6.84 -16.42 -12.18
N MET A 93 6.37 -15.99 -11.03
CA MET A 93 6.43 -16.78 -9.78
C MET A 93 5.30 -17.82 -9.72
N LYS A 94 4.29 -17.71 -10.62
CA LYS A 94 3.13 -18.61 -10.68
C LYS A 94 2.30 -18.62 -9.40
N ILE A 95 2.27 -17.50 -8.69
CA ILE A 95 1.40 -17.31 -7.53
C ILE A 95 -0.04 -17.15 -8.06
N PRO A 96 -1.00 -17.93 -7.56
CA PRO A 96 -2.40 -17.82 -7.94
C PRO A 96 -2.93 -16.42 -7.66
N SER A 97 -3.74 -15.87 -8.55
CA SER A 97 -4.25 -14.49 -8.41
C SER A 97 -5.20 -14.33 -7.22
N ASP A 98 -5.88 -15.38 -6.80
CA ASP A 98 -6.76 -15.45 -5.63
C ASP A 98 -5.98 -15.42 -4.29
N GLU A 99 -4.68 -15.69 -4.31
CA GLU A 99 -3.79 -15.52 -3.16
C GLU A 99 -3.22 -14.08 -3.06
N ILE A 100 -3.54 -13.19 -4.03
CA ILE A 100 -3.04 -11.82 -4.05
C ILE A 100 -4.15 -10.84 -3.70
N LEU A 101 -3.96 -10.12 -2.61
CA LEU A 101 -4.85 -9.04 -2.15
C LEU A 101 -4.21 -7.68 -2.38
N ILE A 102 -4.89 -6.79 -3.10
CA ILE A 102 -4.50 -5.40 -3.29
C ILE A 102 -5.51 -4.50 -2.57
N LEU A 103 -5.02 -3.68 -1.65
CA LEU A 103 -5.84 -2.72 -0.93
C LEU A 103 -5.56 -1.31 -1.41
N ALA A 104 -6.63 -0.60 -1.78
CA ALA A 104 -6.58 0.79 -2.20
C ALA A 104 -7.37 1.68 -1.23
N PHE A 105 -7.04 2.97 -1.22
CA PHE A 105 -7.68 3.92 -0.31
C PHE A 105 -9.14 4.21 -0.71
N ASN A 106 -9.44 4.27 -2.02
CA ASN A 106 -10.77 4.63 -2.52
C ASN A 106 -11.15 3.86 -3.79
N ASN A 107 -12.43 3.97 -4.18
CA ASN A 107 -12.96 3.29 -5.35
C ASN A 107 -12.40 3.82 -6.69
N ALA A 108 -11.96 5.07 -6.76
CA ALA A 108 -11.34 5.61 -7.96
C ALA A 108 -9.99 4.93 -8.24
N ALA A 109 -9.18 4.72 -7.19
CA ALA A 109 -7.93 3.97 -7.29
C ALA A 109 -8.16 2.51 -7.70
N ILE A 110 -9.23 1.87 -7.19
CA ILE A 110 -9.59 0.49 -7.61
C ILE A 110 -9.91 0.44 -9.11
N LYS A 111 -10.70 1.39 -9.62
CA LYS A 111 -11.03 1.46 -11.05
C LYS A 111 -9.79 1.66 -11.93
N ASP A 112 -8.89 2.55 -11.52
CA ASP A 112 -7.63 2.78 -12.24
C ASP A 112 -6.76 1.52 -12.26
N LEU A 113 -6.56 0.87 -11.11
CA LEU A 113 -5.81 -0.38 -11.01
C LEU A 113 -6.40 -1.48 -11.91
N LYS A 114 -7.72 -1.72 -11.83
CA LYS A 114 -8.38 -2.72 -12.65
C LYS A 114 -8.18 -2.45 -14.14
N LYS A 115 -8.43 -1.22 -14.61
CA LYS A 115 -8.24 -0.82 -16.01
C LYS A 115 -6.81 -1.05 -16.49
N ARG A 116 -5.80 -0.83 -15.61
CA ARG A 116 -4.39 -1.07 -15.97
C ARG A 116 -4.05 -2.55 -15.99
N PHE A 117 -4.58 -3.36 -15.06
CA PHE A 117 -4.38 -4.80 -15.07
C PHE A 117 -5.05 -5.48 -16.25
N GLU A 118 -6.24 -5.02 -16.69
CA GLU A 118 -6.97 -5.52 -17.88
C GLU A 118 -6.14 -5.48 -19.17
N LYS A 119 -5.12 -4.63 -19.24
CA LYS A 119 -4.18 -4.59 -20.37
C LYS A 119 -3.29 -5.85 -20.45
N TYR A 120 -3.06 -6.53 -19.32
CA TYR A 120 -2.06 -7.60 -19.19
C TYR A 120 -2.61 -8.93 -18.67
N LEU A 121 -3.77 -8.90 -18.00
CA LEU A 121 -4.38 -10.04 -17.36
C LEU A 121 -5.79 -10.28 -17.89
N SER A 122 -6.18 -11.56 -18.04
CA SER A 122 -7.58 -11.94 -18.25
C SER A 122 -8.39 -11.76 -16.98
N ASN A 123 -9.72 -11.77 -17.08
CA ASN A 123 -10.60 -11.65 -15.92
C ASN A 123 -10.35 -12.77 -14.86
N GLU A 124 -9.99 -13.96 -15.31
CA GLU A 124 -9.70 -15.12 -14.45
C GLU A 124 -8.38 -14.98 -13.67
N GLU A 125 -7.45 -14.18 -14.20
CA GLU A 125 -6.15 -13.92 -13.58
C GLU A 125 -6.13 -12.65 -12.74
N MET A 126 -7.27 -11.95 -12.59
CA MET A 126 -7.34 -10.69 -11.87
C MET A 126 -7.20 -10.92 -10.36
N PRO A 127 -6.26 -10.25 -9.67
CA PRO A 127 -6.13 -10.33 -8.22
C PRO A 127 -7.34 -9.70 -7.51
N TYR A 128 -7.54 -10.04 -6.24
CA TYR A 128 -8.60 -9.41 -5.45
C TYR A 128 -8.21 -7.97 -5.09
N ILE A 129 -8.94 -6.99 -5.65
CA ILE A 129 -8.69 -5.55 -5.45
C ILE A 129 -9.86 -4.95 -4.71
N SER A 130 -9.62 -4.39 -3.50
CA SER A 130 -10.65 -3.86 -2.62
C SER A 130 -10.20 -2.60 -1.87
N THR A 131 -11.13 -1.92 -1.22
CA THR A 131 -10.79 -0.93 -0.18
C THR A 131 -10.69 -1.62 1.18
N PHE A 132 -9.98 -0.98 2.13
CA PHE A 132 -9.96 -1.45 3.53
C PHE A 132 -11.37 -1.61 4.11
N HIS A 133 -12.27 -0.65 3.83
CA HIS A 133 -13.64 -0.69 4.31
C HIS A 133 -14.43 -1.87 3.72
N ALA A 134 -14.32 -2.10 2.41
CA ALA A 134 -15.02 -3.21 1.76
C ALA A 134 -14.47 -4.57 2.22
N LEU A 135 -13.17 -4.69 2.43
CA LEU A 135 -12.57 -5.90 2.99
C LEU A 135 -13.03 -6.13 4.43
N ALA A 136 -12.97 -5.10 5.30
CA ALA A 136 -13.46 -5.19 6.66
C ALA A 136 -14.94 -5.61 6.72
N TRP A 137 -15.76 -5.04 5.83
CA TRP A 137 -17.15 -5.41 5.68
C TRP A 137 -17.34 -6.88 5.31
N SER A 138 -16.56 -7.39 4.36
CA SER A 138 -16.64 -8.79 3.93
C SER A 138 -16.24 -9.80 5.02
N ILE A 139 -15.36 -9.39 5.93
CA ILE A 139 -14.90 -10.22 7.05
C ILE A 139 -15.92 -10.19 8.20
N VAL A 140 -16.39 -9.00 8.57
CA VAL A 140 -17.28 -8.82 9.73
C VAL A 140 -18.70 -9.27 9.41
N GLN A 141 -19.16 -9.10 8.16
CA GLN A 141 -20.52 -9.44 7.70
C GLN A 141 -21.60 -9.00 8.71
N PRO A 142 -21.68 -7.70 9.06
CA PRO A 142 -22.61 -7.24 10.09
C PRO A 142 -24.03 -7.57 9.69
N THR A 143 -24.79 -8.10 10.66
CA THR A 143 -26.19 -8.50 10.48
C THR A 143 -27.14 -7.32 10.40
N ASP A 144 -26.70 -6.16 10.89
CA ASP A 144 -27.50 -4.94 10.89
C ASP A 144 -27.45 -4.25 9.54
N THR A 145 -28.61 -3.79 9.06
CA THR A 145 -28.72 -2.97 7.86
C THR A 145 -27.97 -1.66 8.04
N MET A 146 -26.98 -1.42 7.18
CA MET A 146 -26.30 -0.12 7.15
C MET A 146 -27.27 0.96 6.72
N LEU A 147 -27.37 1.99 7.52
CA LEU A 147 -28.09 3.21 7.18
C LEU A 147 -27.52 3.83 5.89
N ALA A 148 -28.40 4.32 5.03
CA ALA A 148 -28.00 4.99 3.80
C ALA A 148 -27.08 6.19 4.10
N ASP A 149 -26.12 6.48 3.20
CA ASP A 149 -25.07 7.50 3.42
C ASP A 149 -25.61 8.90 3.79
N LYS A 150 -26.84 9.23 3.38
CA LYS A 150 -27.46 10.52 3.67
C LYS A 150 -27.87 10.70 5.13
N ASP A 151 -28.13 9.61 5.84
CA ASP A 151 -28.64 9.67 7.22
C ASP A 151 -27.52 9.43 8.25
N LYS A 152 -26.35 8.94 7.81
CA LYS A 152 -25.24 8.59 8.71
C LYS A 152 -24.72 9.76 9.55
N SER A 153 -24.66 10.95 8.97
CA SER A 153 -24.16 12.12 9.70
C SER A 153 -25.10 12.56 10.82
N LEU A 154 -26.43 12.49 10.56
CA LEU A 154 -27.45 12.84 11.54
C LEU A 154 -27.53 11.78 12.65
N ASP A 155 -27.48 10.50 12.31
CA ASP A 155 -27.55 9.43 13.29
C ASP A 155 -26.25 9.29 14.09
N LEU A 156 -25.09 9.53 13.47
CA LEU A 156 -23.83 9.62 14.17
C LEU A 156 -23.86 10.78 15.17
N SER A 157 -24.32 11.97 14.76
CA SER A 157 -24.47 13.12 15.62
C SER A 157 -25.43 12.86 16.80
N ARG A 158 -26.58 12.23 16.54
CA ARG A 158 -27.54 11.85 17.61
C ARG A 158 -26.95 10.82 18.56
N THR A 159 -26.22 9.82 18.03
CA THR A 159 -25.55 8.80 18.85
C THR A 159 -24.47 9.41 19.72
N ILE A 160 -23.63 10.28 19.15
CA ILE A 160 -22.60 11.01 19.89
C ILE A 160 -23.24 11.88 20.99
N GLN A 161 -24.28 12.65 20.66
CA GLN A 161 -25.01 13.48 21.62
C GLN A 161 -25.60 12.63 22.76
N SER A 162 -26.18 11.47 22.44
CA SER A 162 -26.71 10.54 23.44
C SER A 162 -25.63 9.99 24.37
N ILE A 163 -24.47 9.63 23.83
CA ILE A 163 -23.33 9.15 24.64
C ILE A 163 -22.79 10.26 25.53
N ILE A 164 -22.64 11.47 24.98
CA ILE A 164 -22.18 12.65 25.75
C ILE A 164 -23.16 12.97 26.87
N ALA A 165 -24.46 13.00 26.58
CA ALA A 165 -25.50 13.32 27.56
C ALA A 165 -25.55 12.31 28.72
N LYS A 166 -25.28 11.02 28.43
CA LYS A 166 -25.25 9.94 29.44
C LYS A 166 -23.96 9.91 30.26
N SER A 167 -22.90 10.50 29.78
CA SER A 167 -21.58 10.43 30.45
C SER A 167 -21.19 11.72 31.13
N LYS A 168 -21.41 11.80 32.45
CA LYS A 168 -20.97 12.92 33.29
C LYS A 168 -19.45 13.24 33.21
N ARG A 169 -18.66 12.26 32.74
CA ARG A 169 -17.18 12.39 32.65
C ARG A 169 -16.71 12.86 31.28
N LEU A 170 -17.44 12.53 30.22
CA LEU A 170 -17.07 12.84 28.84
C LEU A 170 -17.51 14.24 28.42
N LYS A 171 -18.69 14.65 28.86
CA LYS A 171 -19.30 15.94 28.51
C LYS A 171 -18.34 17.12 28.72
N PRO A 172 -17.79 17.38 29.94
CA PRO A 172 -16.92 18.53 30.16
C PRO A 172 -15.63 18.50 29.32
N LYS A 173 -15.14 17.31 28.96
CA LYS A 173 -13.94 17.17 28.10
C LYS A 173 -14.23 17.54 26.65
N ILE A 174 -15.41 17.18 26.16
CA ILE A 174 -15.82 17.51 24.79
C ILE A 174 -16.19 18.98 24.68
N ASP A 175 -16.88 19.54 25.69
CA ASP A 175 -17.19 20.96 25.72
C ASP A 175 -15.89 21.79 25.72
N ALA A 176 -14.88 21.42 26.52
CA ALA A 176 -13.58 22.08 26.53
C ALA A 176 -12.85 21.95 25.16
N PHE A 177 -12.87 20.79 24.54
CA PHE A 177 -12.30 20.58 23.22
C PHE A 177 -12.98 21.40 22.13
N LEU A 178 -14.32 21.46 22.14
CA LEU A 178 -15.09 22.27 21.18
C LEU A 178 -14.81 23.77 21.34
N VAL A 179 -14.72 24.26 22.58
CA VAL A 179 -14.33 25.65 22.86
C VAL A 179 -12.93 25.95 22.34
N GLU A 180 -11.98 25.04 22.53
CA GLU A 180 -10.61 25.18 22.01
C GLU A 180 -10.58 25.22 20.48
N CYS A 181 -11.32 24.30 19.80
CA CYS A 181 -11.43 24.28 18.35
C CYS A 181 -12.06 25.57 17.79
N ILE A 182 -13.15 26.04 18.40
CA ILE A 182 -13.84 27.28 17.98
C ILE A 182 -12.90 28.48 18.16
N ASN A 183 -12.24 28.60 19.29
CA ASN A 183 -11.30 29.70 19.55
C ASN A 183 -10.13 29.70 18.55
N THR A 184 -9.61 28.53 18.18
CA THR A 184 -8.53 28.40 17.21
C THR A 184 -8.98 28.81 15.79
N GLU A 185 -10.19 28.43 15.38
CA GLU A 185 -10.76 28.87 14.09
C GLU A 185 -11.02 30.38 14.07
N TRP A 186 -11.59 30.96 15.14
CA TRP A 186 -11.87 32.38 15.21
C TRP A 186 -10.59 33.22 15.17
N GLU A 187 -9.53 32.79 15.84
CA GLU A 187 -8.20 33.43 15.76
C GLU A 187 -7.62 33.37 14.34
N SER A 188 -7.79 32.25 13.63
CA SER A 188 -7.32 32.10 12.25
C SER A 188 -8.07 32.96 11.24
N LEU A 189 -9.35 33.29 11.52
CA LEU A 189 -10.20 34.13 10.68
C LEU A 189 -10.09 35.63 10.99
N GLY A 190 -9.34 36.01 12.05
CA GLY A 190 -9.15 37.41 12.46
C GLY A 190 -10.46 38.08 12.90
N LEU A 191 -11.45 37.32 13.37
CA LEU A 191 -12.72 37.83 13.83
C LEU A 191 -12.61 38.31 15.29
N PRO A 192 -13.23 39.45 15.66
CA PRO A 192 -13.22 39.92 17.05
C PRO A 192 -13.98 38.95 17.93
N LYS A 193 -13.41 38.65 19.11
CA LYS A 193 -14.13 37.92 20.15
C LYS A 193 -15.22 38.87 20.66
N ASP A 194 -16.48 38.45 20.62
CA ASP A 194 -17.55 39.17 21.27
C ASP A 194 -17.21 39.20 22.77
N GLU A 195 -16.97 40.42 23.29
CA GLU A 195 -16.87 40.62 24.72
C GLU A 195 -18.25 40.33 25.32
N GLU A 196 -18.32 39.33 26.19
CA GLU A 196 -19.52 39.01 26.94
C GLU A 196 -19.95 40.25 27.76
N ASP A 197 -21.14 40.78 27.44
CA ASP A 197 -21.92 41.62 28.35
C ASP A 197 -22.70 40.76 29.39
#